data_9e4c7ef6017ae66d09170de6f80cbbc7
#
_entry.id   9e4c7ef6017ae66d09170de6f80cbbc7
#
_cell.length_a   1.000
_cell.length_b   1.000
_cell.length_c   1.000
_cell.angle_alpha   90.00
_cell.angle_beta   90.00
_cell.angle_gamma   90.00
#
_symmetry.space_group_name_H-M   'P 1'
#
loop_
_entity.id
_entity.type
_entity.pdbx_description
1 polymer ?
#
loop_
_entity_poly.entity_id
_entity_poly.type
_entity_poly.pdbx_seq_one_letter_code
_entity_poly.pdbx_strand_id
1 'polypeptide(L)'
;VLTAEGALHALMSRAAFSLQGARALIIGYGRIGRDTALRLRDLGCTVCACARREESRALARADGLFACGFGALGGRLGWAELIVTTVPGRVMEKSDLQLIQKSAVLIDVASAPYGFSLDDALALGLNAARENNLPGRYCPMSAGIVQLDAFLELIGAGPKRNCEKEEI
;
A
#
# COMPACT_ATOMS: atom_id res chain seq x y z
N VAL A 1 0.15 -7.31 7.46
CA VAL A 1 0.12 -8.46 6.53
C VAL A 1 -1.19 -8.51 5.74
N LEU A 2 -2.35 -8.79 6.35
CA LEU A 2 -3.62 -9.01 5.63
C LEU A 2 -4.07 -7.80 4.78
N THR A 3 -3.83 -6.57 5.22
CA THR A 3 -4.14 -5.36 4.44
C THR A 3 -3.31 -5.28 3.15
N ALA A 4 -2.04 -5.68 3.20
CA ALA A 4 -1.17 -5.69 2.03
C ALA A 4 -1.60 -6.77 1.02
N GLU A 5 -2.06 -7.93 1.47
CA GLU A 5 -2.64 -8.97 0.60
C GLU A 5 -3.90 -8.46 -0.11
N GLY A 6 -4.79 -7.82 0.63
CA GLY A 6 -5.96 -7.20 0.02
C GLY A 6 -5.62 -6.08 -0.97
N ALA A 7 -4.57 -5.28 -0.69
CA ALA A 7 -4.09 -4.26 -1.62
C ALA A 7 -3.56 -4.88 -2.92
N LEU A 8 -2.80 -5.98 -2.84
CA LEU A 8 -2.35 -6.73 -4.02
C LEU A 8 -3.54 -7.27 -4.82
N HIS A 9 -4.52 -7.87 -4.16
CA HIS A 9 -5.73 -8.36 -4.84
C HIS A 9 -6.45 -7.21 -5.57
N ALA A 10 -6.61 -6.07 -4.92
CA ALA A 10 -7.26 -4.90 -5.52
C ALA A 10 -6.47 -4.38 -6.74
N LEU A 11 -5.14 -4.33 -6.68
CA LEU A 11 -4.29 -3.96 -7.81
C LEU A 11 -4.43 -4.95 -8.97
N MET A 12 -4.28 -6.25 -8.71
CA MET A 12 -4.36 -7.31 -9.73
C MET A 12 -5.72 -7.36 -10.40
N SER A 13 -6.81 -7.16 -9.65
CA SER A 13 -8.17 -7.14 -10.19
C SER A 13 -8.45 -5.95 -11.12
N ARG A 14 -7.66 -4.86 -11.00
CA ARG A 14 -7.82 -3.62 -11.78
C ARG A 14 -6.80 -3.48 -12.90
N ALA A 15 -5.63 -4.11 -12.75
CA ALA A 15 -4.59 -4.06 -13.75
C ALA A 15 -4.96 -4.89 -14.98
N ALA A 16 -4.93 -4.27 -16.15
CA ALA A 16 -5.10 -4.95 -17.44
C ALA A 16 -3.75 -5.43 -18.01
N PHE A 17 -2.71 -5.48 -17.18
CA PHE A 17 -1.33 -5.84 -17.56
C PHE A 17 -0.66 -6.70 -16.48
N SER A 18 0.45 -7.35 -16.84
CA SER A 18 1.23 -8.16 -15.90
C SER A 18 1.91 -7.28 -14.84
N LEU A 19 1.94 -7.74 -13.60
CA LEU A 19 2.73 -7.10 -12.54
C LEU A 19 4.24 -7.30 -12.76
N GLN A 20 4.64 -8.39 -13.37
CA GLN A 20 6.04 -8.65 -13.74
C GLN A 20 6.56 -7.54 -14.67
N GLY A 21 7.56 -6.80 -14.21
CA GLY A 21 8.13 -5.65 -14.91
C GLY A 21 7.38 -4.34 -14.75
N ALA A 22 6.19 -4.33 -14.15
CA ALA A 22 5.42 -3.11 -13.91
C ALA A 22 6.12 -2.18 -12.91
N ARG A 23 5.86 -0.88 -13.05
CA ARG A 23 6.44 0.18 -12.20
C ARG A 23 5.45 0.58 -11.13
N ALA A 24 5.79 0.32 -9.88
CA ALA A 24 4.94 0.58 -8.73
C ALA A 24 5.46 1.75 -7.88
N LEU A 25 4.59 2.67 -7.53
CA LEU A 25 4.83 3.77 -6.62
C LEU A 25 4.02 3.56 -5.33
N ILE A 26 4.71 3.45 -4.21
CA ILE A 26 4.09 3.35 -2.89
C ILE A 26 4.26 4.67 -2.15
N ILE A 27 3.17 5.37 -1.91
CA ILE A 27 3.15 6.64 -1.18
C ILE A 27 2.85 6.36 0.29
N GLY A 28 3.89 6.53 1.12
CA GLY A 28 3.94 6.11 2.52
C GLY A 28 4.70 4.79 2.69
N TYR A 29 5.71 4.80 3.58
CA TYR A 29 6.53 3.62 3.87
C TYR A 29 6.44 3.26 5.36
N GLY A 30 5.18 3.10 5.84
CA GLY A 30 4.83 2.53 7.12
C GLY A 30 4.63 1.01 7.02
N ARG A 31 4.03 0.40 8.03
CA ARG A 31 3.80 -1.07 8.07
C ARG A 31 3.09 -1.59 6.82
N ILE A 32 1.98 -0.99 6.42
CA ILE A 32 1.19 -1.42 5.24
C ILE A 32 1.97 -1.14 3.96
N GLY A 33 2.51 0.08 3.81
CA GLY A 33 3.24 0.47 2.61
C GLY A 33 4.48 -0.39 2.38
N ARG A 34 5.26 -0.68 3.43
CA ARG A 34 6.43 -1.55 3.34
C ARG A 34 6.05 -2.97 2.92
N ASP A 35 5.07 -3.57 3.59
CA ASP A 35 4.64 -4.94 3.31
C ASP A 35 4.07 -5.07 1.87
N THR A 36 3.28 -4.09 1.41
CA THR A 36 2.79 -4.03 0.03
C THR A 36 3.95 -3.86 -0.97
N ALA A 37 4.90 -2.99 -0.68
CA ALA A 37 6.05 -2.73 -1.54
C ALA A 37 6.94 -3.97 -1.74
N LEU A 38 7.24 -4.68 -0.66
CA LEU A 38 8.06 -5.90 -0.70
C LEU A 38 7.38 -7.00 -1.52
N ARG A 39 6.08 -7.21 -1.33
CA ARG A 39 5.31 -8.19 -2.11
C ARG A 39 5.25 -7.84 -3.59
N LEU A 40 5.09 -6.57 -3.95
CA LEU A 40 5.14 -6.12 -5.35
C LEU A 40 6.52 -6.34 -5.96
N ARG A 41 7.60 -6.06 -5.20
CA ARG A 41 8.97 -6.38 -5.63
C ARG A 41 9.14 -7.87 -5.90
N ASP A 42 8.66 -8.72 -4.99
CA ASP A 42 8.78 -10.18 -5.09
C ASP A 42 7.93 -10.76 -6.26
N LEU A 43 6.90 -10.02 -6.69
CA LEU A 43 6.14 -10.28 -7.92
C LEU A 43 6.82 -9.71 -9.19
N GLY A 44 8.04 -9.16 -9.05
CA GLY A 44 8.83 -8.68 -10.17
C GLY A 44 8.55 -7.23 -10.59
N CYS A 45 7.83 -6.45 -9.78
CA CYS A 45 7.67 -5.02 -10.03
C CYS A 45 8.96 -4.24 -9.74
N THR A 46 9.18 -3.16 -10.50
CA THR A 46 10.13 -2.12 -10.13
C THR A 46 9.45 -1.15 -9.16
N VAL A 47 9.82 -1.18 -7.89
CA VAL A 47 9.13 -0.43 -6.84
C VAL A 47 9.89 0.81 -6.42
N CYS A 48 9.18 1.95 -6.32
CA CYS A 48 9.66 3.18 -5.70
C CYS A 48 8.79 3.55 -4.50
N ALA A 49 9.42 3.71 -3.34
CA ALA A 49 8.75 4.18 -2.13
C ALA A 49 8.90 5.72 -2.00
N CYS A 50 7.78 6.42 -1.91
CA CYS A 50 7.78 7.85 -1.61
C CYS A 50 7.44 8.07 -0.14
N ALA A 51 8.38 8.67 0.62
CA ALA A 51 8.18 8.91 2.05
C ALA A 51 8.76 10.26 2.49
N ARG A 52 8.09 10.88 3.48
CA ARG A 52 8.49 12.18 4.02
C ARG A 52 9.80 12.11 4.82
N ARG A 53 9.89 11.11 5.71
CA ARG A 53 11.04 10.96 6.62
C ARG A 53 12.19 10.25 5.93
N GLU A 54 13.43 10.72 6.21
CA GLU A 54 14.64 10.10 5.65
C GLU A 54 14.82 8.67 6.14
N GLU A 55 14.50 8.37 7.40
CA GLU A 55 14.60 7.02 7.96
C GLU A 55 13.75 6.02 7.16
N SER A 56 12.53 6.43 6.77
CA SER A 56 11.65 5.59 5.94
C SER A 56 12.23 5.38 4.54
N ARG A 57 12.89 6.40 3.95
CA ARG A 57 13.56 6.27 2.65
C ARG A 57 14.81 5.41 2.74
N ALA A 58 15.59 5.56 3.80
CA ALA A 58 16.76 4.71 4.08
C ALA A 58 16.36 3.24 4.24
N LEU A 59 15.27 2.98 4.99
CA LEU A 59 14.73 1.63 5.14
C LEU A 59 14.29 1.05 3.79
N ALA A 60 13.59 1.84 2.95
CA ALA A 60 13.19 1.39 1.61
C ALA A 60 14.39 1.01 0.73
N ARG A 61 15.48 1.80 0.79
CA ARG A 61 16.73 1.47 0.09
C ARG A 61 17.40 0.21 0.64
N ALA A 62 17.40 0.02 1.96
CA ALA A 62 17.90 -1.21 2.61
C ALA A 62 17.08 -2.45 2.21
N ASP A 63 15.78 -2.27 1.98
CA ASP A 63 14.89 -3.31 1.45
C ASP A 63 15.08 -3.55 -0.07
N GLY A 64 16.06 -2.90 -0.72
CA GLY A 64 16.37 -3.05 -2.15
C GLY A 64 15.44 -2.30 -3.09
N LEU A 65 14.72 -1.28 -2.61
CA LEU A 65 13.77 -0.49 -3.40
C LEU A 65 14.35 0.87 -3.77
N PHE A 66 13.82 1.46 -4.84
CA PHE A 66 14.01 2.89 -5.07
C PHE A 66 13.25 3.69 -4.00
N ALA A 67 13.78 4.85 -3.63
CA ALA A 67 13.14 5.71 -2.65
C ALA A 67 13.26 7.19 -3.03
N CYS A 68 12.19 7.95 -2.82
CA CYS A 68 12.16 9.39 -3.06
C CYS A 68 11.41 10.14 -1.96
N GLY A 69 11.65 11.44 -1.87
CA GLY A 69 10.86 12.36 -1.06
C GLY A 69 9.67 12.93 -1.84
N PHE A 70 8.76 13.61 -1.14
CA PHE A 70 7.58 14.23 -1.75
C PHE A 70 7.92 15.29 -2.80
N GLY A 71 9.07 15.96 -2.72
CA GLY A 71 9.51 16.90 -3.75
C GLY A 71 9.73 16.26 -5.14
N ALA A 72 9.93 14.95 -5.20
CA ALA A 72 10.07 14.21 -6.46
C ALA A 72 8.79 13.44 -6.84
N LEU A 73 7.68 13.61 -6.10
CA LEU A 73 6.44 12.86 -6.30
C LEU A 73 5.89 13.03 -7.72
N GLY A 74 5.80 14.26 -8.23
CA GLY A 74 5.24 14.54 -9.55
C GLY A 74 5.88 13.72 -10.67
N GLY A 75 7.21 13.68 -10.72
CA GLY A 75 7.93 12.86 -11.71
C GLY A 75 7.69 11.36 -11.56
N ARG A 76 7.40 10.89 -10.33
CA ARG A 76 7.11 9.48 -10.06
C ARG A 76 5.67 9.09 -10.39
N LEU A 77 4.72 10.03 -10.29
CA LEU A 77 3.33 9.79 -10.68
C LEU A 77 3.20 9.48 -12.18
N GLY A 78 3.89 10.24 -13.04
CA GLY A 78 3.90 9.97 -14.48
C GLY A 78 4.69 8.72 -14.89
N TRP A 79 5.60 8.25 -14.03
CA TRP A 79 6.39 7.05 -14.28
C TRP A 79 5.65 5.76 -13.91
N ALA A 80 4.78 5.79 -12.89
CA ALA A 80 4.16 4.61 -12.29
C ALA A 80 2.97 4.09 -13.08
N GLU A 81 2.82 2.78 -13.10
CA GLU A 81 1.65 2.03 -13.62
C GLU A 81 0.76 1.53 -12.49
N LEU A 82 1.34 1.31 -11.31
CA LEU A 82 0.64 0.96 -10.08
C LEU A 82 0.95 2.01 -9.02
N ILE A 83 -0.07 2.60 -8.43
CA ILE A 83 0.09 3.62 -7.39
C ILE A 83 -0.76 3.24 -6.19
N VAL A 84 -0.11 3.14 -5.02
CA VAL A 84 -0.77 2.84 -3.76
C VAL A 84 -0.46 3.94 -2.76
N THR A 85 -1.50 4.61 -2.22
CA THR A 85 -1.33 5.51 -1.09
C THR A 85 -1.77 4.83 0.21
N THR A 86 -0.92 4.99 1.23
CA THR A 86 -1.10 4.42 2.57
C THR A 86 -1.06 5.51 3.65
N VAL A 87 -1.04 6.77 3.25
CA VAL A 87 -0.92 7.92 4.14
C VAL A 87 -2.29 8.46 4.50
N PRO A 88 -2.67 8.52 5.79
CA PRO A 88 -3.94 9.08 6.23
C PRO A 88 -3.89 10.61 6.22
N GLY A 89 -3.84 11.20 5.04
CA GLY A 89 -3.77 12.65 4.83
C GLY A 89 -3.58 13.00 3.36
N ARG A 90 -4.08 14.15 2.94
CA ARG A 90 -3.97 14.62 1.56
C ARG A 90 -2.50 14.73 1.16
N VAL A 91 -2.08 13.92 0.21
CA VAL A 91 -0.71 13.86 -0.33
C VAL A 91 -0.67 14.10 -1.84
N MET A 92 -1.81 14.07 -2.51
CA MET A 92 -1.96 14.43 -3.92
C MET A 92 -3.11 15.41 -4.11
N GLU A 93 -2.83 16.51 -4.77
CA GLU A 93 -3.82 17.49 -5.23
C GLU A 93 -4.29 17.13 -6.65
N LYS A 94 -5.27 17.86 -7.18
CA LYS A 94 -5.82 17.63 -8.53
C LYS A 94 -4.75 17.76 -9.62
N SER A 95 -3.81 18.69 -9.46
CA SER A 95 -2.66 18.86 -10.37
C SER A 95 -1.75 17.62 -10.39
N ASP A 96 -1.58 16.95 -9.25
CA ASP A 96 -0.79 15.72 -9.18
C ASP A 96 -1.50 14.57 -9.90
N LEU A 97 -2.82 14.46 -9.71
CA LEU A 97 -3.64 13.44 -10.40
C LEU A 97 -3.60 13.57 -11.93
N GLN A 98 -3.44 14.79 -12.46
CA GLN A 98 -3.29 15.04 -13.90
C GLN A 98 -1.98 14.45 -14.48
N LEU A 99 -0.98 14.20 -13.67
CA LEU A 99 0.30 13.60 -14.09
C LEU A 99 0.23 12.08 -14.24
N ILE A 100 -0.82 11.45 -13.71
CA ILE A 100 -0.98 9.99 -13.71
C ILE A 100 -1.43 9.52 -15.10
N GLN A 101 -0.81 8.45 -15.58
CA GLN A 101 -1.18 7.82 -16.85
C GLN A 101 -2.59 7.22 -16.76
N LYS A 102 -3.38 7.34 -17.82
CA LYS A 102 -4.76 6.82 -17.85
C LYS A 102 -4.86 5.30 -17.70
N SER A 103 -3.81 4.58 -18.10
CA SER A 103 -3.67 3.13 -17.95
C SER A 103 -3.24 2.71 -16.53
N ALA A 104 -2.77 3.65 -15.71
CA ALA A 104 -2.29 3.34 -14.37
C ALA A 104 -3.47 3.00 -13.43
N VAL A 105 -3.18 2.10 -12.48
CA VAL A 105 -4.10 1.77 -11.37
C VAL A 105 -3.70 2.57 -10.14
N LEU A 106 -4.65 3.33 -9.60
CA LEU A 106 -4.46 4.15 -8.40
C LEU A 106 -5.39 3.66 -7.28
N ILE A 107 -4.83 3.18 -6.19
CA ILE A 107 -5.63 2.77 -5.02
C ILE A 107 -5.21 3.53 -3.76
N ASP A 108 -6.21 3.85 -2.93
CA ASP A 108 -6.02 4.40 -1.58
C ASP A 108 -6.45 3.36 -0.55
N VAL A 109 -5.50 2.93 0.27
CA VAL A 109 -5.73 1.99 1.38
C VAL A 109 -5.61 2.65 2.75
N ALA A 110 -5.45 3.96 2.77
CA ALA A 110 -5.37 4.75 3.99
C ALA A 110 -6.76 4.93 4.64
N SER A 111 -6.76 5.24 5.93
CA SER A 111 -7.94 5.75 6.61
C SER A 111 -8.18 7.23 6.24
N ALA A 112 -9.40 7.73 6.50
CA ALA A 112 -9.69 9.17 6.35
C ALA A 112 -8.63 10.03 7.09
N PRO A 113 -8.27 11.18 6.54
CA PRO A 113 -8.88 11.93 5.44
C PRO A 113 -8.43 11.55 4.02
N TYR A 114 -7.79 10.42 3.83
CA TYR A 114 -7.36 9.85 2.54
C TYR A 114 -6.26 10.63 1.80
N GLY A 115 -5.53 9.93 0.92
CA GLY A 115 -4.38 10.48 0.21
C GLY A 115 -4.74 11.42 -0.94
N PHE A 116 -5.92 11.24 -1.56
CA PHE A 116 -6.39 12.05 -2.68
C PHE A 116 -7.92 12.15 -2.73
N SER A 117 -8.44 13.03 -3.60
CA SER A 117 -9.87 13.10 -3.93
C SER A 117 -10.22 12.02 -4.95
N LEU A 118 -11.05 11.06 -4.53
CA LEU A 118 -11.52 10.02 -5.44
C LEU A 118 -12.39 10.60 -6.57
N ASP A 119 -13.24 11.59 -6.24
CA ASP A 119 -14.12 12.24 -7.22
C ASP A 119 -13.30 12.97 -8.31
N ASP A 120 -12.23 13.68 -7.91
CA ASP A 120 -11.33 14.31 -8.88
C ASP A 120 -10.60 13.28 -9.75
N ALA A 121 -10.14 12.17 -9.16
CA ALA A 121 -9.48 11.11 -9.92
C ALA A 121 -10.43 10.48 -10.95
N LEU A 122 -11.66 10.18 -10.56
CA LEU A 122 -12.69 9.63 -11.45
C LEU A 122 -13.11 10.64 -12.54
N ALA A 123 -13.28 11.92 -12.19
CA ALA A 123 -13.58 12.98 -13.15
C ALA A 123 -12.46 13.16 -14.18
N LEU A 124 -11.21 12.88 -13.81
CA LEU A 124 -10.07 12.82 -14.72
C LEU A 124 -10.02 11.53 -15.56
N GLY A 125 -10.92 10.57 -15.34
CA GLY A 125 -10.96 9.28 -16.05
C GLY A 125 -9.81 8.34 -15.65
N LEU A 126 -9.32 8.44 -14.42
CA LEU A 126 -8.30 7.51 -13.88
C LEU A 126 -8.98 6.22 -13.39
N ASN A 127 -8.27 5.10 -13.52
CA ASN A 127 -8.65 3.84 -12.87
C ASN A 127 -8.29 3.94 -11.37
N ALA A 128 -9.14 4.62 -10.62
CA ALA A 128 -8.91 4.93 -9.21
C ALA A 128 -9.93 4.27 -8.30
N ALA A 129 -9.49 3.85 -7.11
CA ALA A 129 -10.37 3.31 -6.08
C ALA A 129 -9.88 3.63 -4.66
N ARG A 130 -10.85 3.63 -3.74
CA ARG A 130 -10.60 3.62 -2.31
C ARG A 130 -10.92 2.25 -1.78
N GLU A 131 -9.92 1.60 -1.16
CA GLU A 131 -10.00 0.22 -0.73
C GLU A 131 -9.96 0.14 0.80
N ASN A 132 -11.15 0.15 1.38
CA ASN A 132 -11.34 0.04 2.84
C ASN A 132 -11.63 -1.40 3.25
N ASN A 133 -11.36 -1.73 4.53
CA ASN A 133 -11.65 -3.03 5.13
C ASN A 133 -11.08 -4.22 4.32
N LEU A 134 -9.89 -4.05 3.76
CA LEU A 134 -9.24 -5.07 2.93
C LEU A 134 -9.16 -6.45 3.59
N PRO A 135 -8.76 -6.57 4.89
CA PRO A 135 -8.71 -7.88 5.55
C PRO A 135 -10.08 -8.58 5.59
N GLY A 136 -11.14 -7.84 5.92
CA GLY A 136 -12.50 -8.40 6.01
C GLY A 136 -13.07 -8.79 4.64
N ARG A 137 -12.66 -8.11 3.57
CA ARG A 137 -13.14 -8.39 2.20
C ARG A 137 -12.41 -9.55 1.53
N TYR A 138 -11.10 -9.65 1.73
CA TYR A 138 -10.26 -10.57 0.95
C TYR A 138 -9.66 -11.71 1.77
N CYS A 139 -9.57 -11.57 3.10
CA CYS A 139 -9.05 -12.57 4.02
C CYS A 139 -9.94 -12.73 5.26
N PRO A 140 -11.28 -12.92 5.13
CA PRO A 140 -12.21 -12.83 6.26
C PRO A 140 -11.91 -13.84 7.37
N MET A 141 -11.52 -15.06 7.02
CA MET A 141 -11.17 -16.09 8.01
C MET A 141 -9.94 -15.68 8.82
N SER A 142 -8.86 -15.28 8.16
CA SER A 142 -7.63 -14.83 8.83
C SER A 142 -7.86 -13.55 9.63
N ALA A 143 -8.68 -12.62 9.11
CA ALA A 143 -9.03 -11.39 9.83
C ALA A 143 -9.83 -11.70 11.10
N GLY A 144 -10.78 -12.62 11.03
CA GLY A 144 -11.56 -13.08 12.18
C GLY A 144 -10.69 -13.72 13.26
N ILE A 145 -9.75 -14.57 12.88
CA ILE A 145 -8.80 -15.20 13.82
C ILE A 145 -7.97 -14.13 14.54
N VAL A 146 -7.38 -13.18 13.80
CA VAL A 146 -6.56 -12.10 14.39
C VAL A 146 -7.39 -11.22 15.34
N GLN A 147 -8.65 -10.94 14.99
CA GLN A 147 -9.54 -10.17 15.87
C GLN A 147 -9.92 -10.96 17.13
N LEU A 148 -10.21 -12.25 17.00
CA LEU A 148 -10.50 -13.13 18.12
C LEU A 148 -9.31 -13.24 19.07
N ASP A 149 -8.10 -13.46 18.55
CA ASP A 149 -6.88 -13.52 19.36
C ASP A 149 -6.67 -12.21 20.15
N ALA A 150 -6.81 -11.07 19.47
CA ALA A 150 -6.66 -9.76 20.11
C ALA A 150 -7.75 -9.53 21.20
N PHE A 151 -8.97 -9.98 20.97
CA PHE A 151 -10.05 -9.93 21.94
C PHE A 151 -9.77 -10.82 23.15
N LEU A 152 -9.35 -12.07 22.93
CA LEU A 152 -8.99 -13.01 23.99
C LEU A 152 -7.82 -12.50 24.84
N GLU A 153 -6.80 -11.91 24.22
CA GLU A 153 -5.70 -11.24 24.94
C GLU A 153 -6.23 -10.10 25.83
N LEU A 154 -7.16 -9.28 25.32
CA LEU A 154 -7.74 -8.14 26.05
C LEU A 154 -8.51 -8.56 27.32
N ILE A 155 -9.25 -9.68 27.25
CA ILE A 155 -10.01 -10.21 28.38
C ILE A 155 -9.22 -11.20 29.26
N GLY A 156 -7.92 -11.37 28.99
CA GLY A 156 -7.05 -12.27 29.74
C GLY A 156 -7.31 -13.77 29.52
N ALA A 157 -8.08 -14.13 28.50
CA ALA A 157 -8.42 -15.50 28.12
C ALA A 157 -7.59 -16.02 26.93
N GLY A 158 -6.65 -15.24 26.42
CA GLY A 158 -5.80 -15.60 25.28
C GLY A 158 -4.78 -16.67 25.64
N PRO A 159 -4.32 -17.49 24.67
CA PRO A 159 -3.26 -18.44 24.90
C PRO A 159 -2.00 -17.70 25.36
N LYS A 160 -1.40 -18.13 26.47
CA LYS A 160 -0.10 -17.64 26.90
C LYS A 160 0.89 -17.99 25.79
N ARG A 161 1.31 -17.00 25.00
CA ARG A 161 2.41 -17.19 24.05
C ARG A 161 3.68 -17.41 24.88
N ASN A 162 4.06 -18.67 25.08
CA ASN A 162 5.41 -18.99 25.51
C ASN A 162 6.33 -18.45 24.40
N CYS A 163 7.07 -17.40 24.70
CA CYS A 163 8.25 -17.01 23.92
C CYS A 163 9.35 -18.03 24.19
N GLU A 164 9.16 -19.27 23.79
CA GLU A 164 10.29 -20.16 23.57
C GLU A 164 10.94 -19.70 22.25
N LYS A 165 12.08 -19.06 22.42
CA LYS A 165 13.03 -18.80 21.35
C LYS A 165 13.40 -20.16 20.77
N GLU A 166 12.86 -20.51 19.61
CA GLU A 166 13.50 -21.49 18.76
C GLU A 166 14.77 -20.83 18.21
N GLU A 167 15.89 -21.09 18.88
CA GLU A 167 17.23 -20.92 18.32
C GLU A 167 17.37 -21.99 17.21
N ILE A 168 17.38 -21.55 15.97
CA ILE A 168 17.93 -22.31 14.84
C ILE A 168 19.01 -21.46 14.19
#